data_1c52ba615ddf781cf40dcdcc1dd3c734
#
_entry.id   1c52ba615ddf781cf40dcdcc1dd3c734
#
_cell.length_a   1.000
_cell.length_b   1.000
_cell.length_c   1.000
_cell.angle_alpha   90.00
_cell.angle_beta   90.00
_cell.angle_gamma   90.00
#
_symmetry.space_group_name_H-M   'P 1'
#
loop_
_entity.id
_entity.type
_entity.pdbx_description
1 polymer ?
#
loop_
_entity_poly.entity_id
_entity_poly.type
_entity_poly.pdbx_seq_one_letter_code
_entity_poly.pdbx_strand_id
1 'polypeptide(L)'
;MSSVTATNIEIPKNLLPADGRFGSGPARIRPAQIEALTSAATEVLGTSHRQAPVKNLVGRIRSGLAELFSLPEGYEVVLGNGGSTVFWDVAAFGLVRERAAHATFGEFGQKFAKATDTAPHLKSSLILNAEPGTAAIPSPEALAAAGLVDSPAEAATGENAADVFAWPHNETSTGVATRIARPTGIAEDALVVIAATSGAGGLAVDIAETDVYYFAPQKNMGSDGGLWVAIMSPRAIARAQ
;
A
#
# COMPACT_ATOMS: atom_id res chain seq x y z
N MET A 1 27.51 6.77 37.96
CA MET A 1 26.93 6.07 36.83
C MET A 1 26.48 4.71 37.31
N SER A 2 25.20 4.51 37.50
CA SER A 2 24.61 3.26 37.98
C SER A 2 24.65 2.22 36.84
N SER A 3 25.42 1.14 37.00
CA SER A 3 25.45 0.04 36.03
C SER A 3 24.12 -0.66 36.10
N VAL A 4 23.31 -0.53 35.04
CA VAL A 4 22.12 -1.37 34.83
C VAL A 4 22.64 -2.76 34.58
N THR A 5 22.48 -3.65 35.55
CA THR A 5 22.74 -5.08 35.36
C THR A 5 21.73 -5.61 34.37
N ALA A 6 22.20 -5.99 33.19
CA ALA A 6 21.33 -6.64 32.20
C ALA A 6 20.73 -7.90 32.83
N THR A 7 19.43 -7.92 33.04
CA THR A 7 18.70 -9.11 33.45
C THR A 7 18.84 -10.14 32.33
N ASN A 8 19.42 -11.28 32.63
CA ASN A 8 19.59 -12.36 31.66
C ASN A 8 18.20 -12.98 31.44
N ILE A 9 17.49 -12.49 30.40
CA ILE A 9 16.17 -12.99 30.03
C ILE A 9 16.36 -14.27 29.21
N GLU A 10 15.99 -15.40 29.78
CA GLU A 10 16.04 -16.68 29.09
C GLU A 10 14.69 -16.95 28.41
N ILE A 11 14.69 -16.96 27.07
CA ILE A 11 13.49 -17.25 26.29
C ILE A 11 13.32 -18.76 26.17
N PRO A 12 12.19 -19.34 26.60
CA PRO A 12 11.93 -20.77 26.45
C PRO A 12 12.09 -21.23 24.99
N LYS A 13 12.75 -22.38 24.80
CA LYS A 13 13.08 -22.90 23.46
C LYS A 13 11.85 -23.07 22.54
N ASN A 14 10.69 -23.38 23.10
CA ASN A 14 9.44 -23.55 22.37
C ASN A 14 8.85 -22.22 21.86
N LEU A 15 9.34 -21.08 22.37
CA LEU A 15 8.98 -19.75 21.88
C LEU A 15 9.97 -19.19 20.84
N LEU A 16 11.11 -19.88 20.66
CA LEU A 16 12.07 -19.47 19.64
C LEU A 16 11.54 -19.81 18.25
N PRO A 17 11.76 -18.94 17.26
CA PRO A 17 11.40 -19.24 15.88
C PRO A 17 12.24 -20.41 15.36
N ALA A 18 11.65 -21.22 14.48
CA ALA A 18 12.31 -22.41 13.96
C ALA A 18 13.58 -22.11 13.14
N ASP A 19 13.71 -20.91 12.57
CA ASP A 19 14.85 -20.54 11.72
C ASP A 19 15.43 -19.14 11.96
N GLY A 20 14.97 -18.39 12.92
CA GLY A 20 15.54 -17.11 13.33
C GLY A 20 15.50 -15.98 12.31
N ARG A 21 14.75 -16.10 11.22
CA ARG A 21 14.58 -15.02 10.23
C ARG A 21 13.60 -13.96 10.75
N PHE A 22 14.11 -12.74 10.99
CA PHE A 22 13.37 -11.59 11.52
C PHE A 22 13.48 -10.35 10.60
N GLY A 23 13.48 -10.56 9.30
CA GLY A 23 13.47 -9.47 8.33
C GLY A 23 12.09 -8.81 8.22
N SER A 24 12.05 -7.59 7.69
CA SER A 24 10.81 -6.85 7.38
C SER A 24 9.95 -7.53 6.27
N GLY A 25 10.45 -8.59 5.68
CA GLY A 25 9.83 -9.41 4.64
C GLY A 25 10.80 -9.71 3.48
N PRO A 26 10.51 -10.76 2.67
CA PRO A 26 9.27 -11.56 2.72
C PRO A 26 9.09 -12.30 4.03
N ALA A 27 7.82 -12.51 4.43
CA ALA A 27 7.50 -13.32 5.61
C ALA A 27 7.73 -14.80 5.32
N ARG A 28 7.88 -15.59 6.38
CA ARG A 28 8.04 -17.02 6.27
C ARG A 28 6.78 -17.69 5.70
N ILE A 29 6.96 -18.52 4.68
CA ILE A 29 5.89 -19.38 4.16
C ILE A 29 5.62 -20.49 5.19
N ARG A 30 4.37 -20.65 5.57
CA ARG A 30 3.94 -21.68 6.54
C ARG A 30 3.83 -23.04 5.85
N PRO A 31 4.19 -24.16 6.52
CA PRO A 31 4.04 -25.50 5.95
C PRO A 31 2.65 -25.78 5.38
N ALA A 32 1.59 -25.36 6.08
CA ALA A 32 0.22 -25.53 5.62
C ALA A 32 -0.07 -24.86 4.25
N GLN A 33 0.65 -23.79 3.89
CA GLN A 33 0.50 -23.16 2.56
C GLN A 33 1.10 -24.05 1.47
N ILE A 34 2.22 -24.70 1.74
CA ILE A 34 2.87 -25.66 0.82
C ILE A 34 1.98 -26.89 0.65
N GLU A 35 1.45 -27.43 1.75
CA GLU A 35 0.51 -28.56 1.74
C GLU A 35 -0.75 -28.25 0.94
N ALA A 36 -1.34 -27.06 1.14
CA ALA A 36 -2.51 -26.62 0.39
C ALA A 36 -2.21 -26.50 -1.11
N LEU A 37 -1.03 -25.95 -1.50
CA LEU A 37 -0.61 -25.88 -2.89
C LEU A 37 -0.43 -27.28 -3.48
N THR A 38 0.22 -28.18 -2.77
CA THR A 38 0.42 -29.58 -3.20
C THR A 38 -0.92 -30.28 -3.42
N SER A 39 -1.88 -30.10 -2.50
CA SER A 39 -3.22 -30.70 -2.59
C SER A 39 -4.04 -30.17 -3.76
N ALA A 40 -3.87 -28.89 -4.10
CA ALA A 40 -4.58 -28.24 -5.22
C ALA A 40 -3.84 -28.35 -6.56
N ALA A 41 -2.61 -28.89 -6.59
CA ALA A 41 -1.72 -28.83 -7.75
C ALA A 41 -2.35 -29.40 -9.02
N THR A 42 -3.01 -30.55 -8.94
CA THR A 42 -3.62 -31.23 -10.10
C THR A 42 -4.84 -30.50 -10.65
N GLU A 43 -5.49 -29.66 -9.85
CA GLU A 43 -6.69 -28.92 -10.26
C GLU A 43 -6.36 -27.50 -10.76
N VAL A 44 -5.31 -26.88 -10.20
CA VAL A 44 -5.02 -25.46 -10.43
C VAL A 44 -3.78 -25.28 -11.32
N LEU A 45 -2.68 -25.98 -11.05
CA LEU A 45 -1.44 -25.81 -11.82
C LEU A 45 -1.62 -26.31 -13.26
N GLY A 46 -1.18 -25.51 -14.22
CA GLY A 46 -1.38 -25.80 -15.66
C GLY A 46 -2.81 -25.62 -16.15
N THR A 47 -3.75 -25.20 -15.28
CA THR A 47 -5.15 -24.95 -15.64
C THR A 47 -5.31 -23.49 -16.10
N SER A 48 -6.04 -23.30 -17.19
CA SER A 48 -6.31 -21.97 -17.74
C SER A 48 -7.07 -21.09 -16.73
N HIS A 49 -6.68 -19.81 -16.65
CA HIS A 49 -7.40 -18.80 -15.86
C HIS A 49 -8.89 -18.64 -16.23
N ARG A 50 -9.31 -19.15 -17.40
CA ARG A 50 -10.72 -19.15 -17.82
C ARG A 50 -11.52 -20.31 -17.23
N GLN A 51 -10.86 -21.31 -16.67
CA GLN A 51 -11.51 -22.48 -16.08
C GLN A 51 -11.95 -22.24 -14.64
N ALA A 52 -12.99 -22.96 -14.21
CA ALA A 52 -13.60 -22.79 -12.89
C ALA A 52 -12.63 -22.92 -11.71
N PRO A 53 -11.68 -23.88 -11.66
CA PRO A 53 -10.77 -23.99 -10.53
C PRO A 53 -9.98 -22.71 -10.27
N VAL A 54 -9.43 -22.09 -11.32
CA VAL A 54 -8.65 -20.85 -11.18
C VAL A 54 -9.56 -19.65 -10.91
N LYS A 55 -10.71 -19.54 -11.58
CA LYS A 55 -11.69 -18.47 -11.29
C LYS A 55 -12.17 -18.53 -9.85
N ASN A 56 -12.47 -19.72 -9.34
CA ASN A 56 -12.91 -19.92 -7.96
C ASN A 56 -11.82 -19.56 -6.95
N LEU A 57 -10.55 -19.88 -7.25
CA LEU A 57 -9.42 -19.50 -6.40
C LEU A 57 -9.29 -17.96 -6.32
N VAL A 58 -9.34 -17.26 -7.45
CA VAL A 58 -9.33 -15.80 -7.50
C VAL A 58 -10.55 -15.21 -6.77
N GLY A 59 -11.74 -15.78 -6.97
CA GLY A 59 -12.95 -15.37 -6.26
C GLY A 59 -12.82 -15.50 -4.75
N ARG A 60 -12.26 -16.60 -4.25
CA ARG A 60 -11.98 -16.81 -2.80
C ARG A 60 -10.99 -15.78 -2.24
N ILE A 61 -9.95 -15.45 -2.98
CA ILE A 61 -8.99 -14.40 -2.56
C ILE A 61 -9.70 -13.06 -2.47
N ARG A 62 -10.47 -12.68 -3.48
CA ARG A 62 -11.21 -11.42 -3.50
C ARG A 62 -12.21 -11.32 -2.35
N SER A 63 -13.03 -12.34 -2.14
CA SER A 63 -14.01 -12.37 -1.04
C SER A 63 -13.35 -12.39 0.35
N GLY A 64 -12.29 -13.17 0.53
CA GLY A 64 -11.56 -13.21 1.80
C GLY A 64 -10.89 -11.88 2.16
N LEU A 65 -10.34 -11.16 1.17
CA LEU A 65 -9.79 -9.83 1.38
C LEU A 65 -10.90 -8.79 1.63
N ALA A 66 -12.04 -8.91 0.94
CA ALA A 66 -13.19 -8.06 1.16
C ALA A 66 -13.73 -8.20 2.60
N GLU A 67 -13.80 -9.41 3.10
CA GLU A 67 -14.19 -9.69 4.50
C GLU A 67 -13.13 -9.16 5.49
N LEU A 68 -11.85 -9.47 5.26
CA LEU A 68 -10.74 -9.06 6.15
C LEU A 68 -10.68 -7.54 6.35
N PHE A 69 -10.90 -6.78 5.29
CA PHE A 69 -10.84 -5.31 5.32
C PHE A 69 -12.22 -4.65 5.48
N SER A 70 -13.28 -5.43 5.67
CA SER A 70 -14.66 -4.92 5.82
C SER A 70 -15.00 -3.90 4.72
N LEU A 71 -14.84 -4.29 3.45
CA LEU A 71 -14.94 -3.37 2.32
C LEU A 71 -16.30 -2.69 2.27
N PRO A 72 -16.33 -1.35 2.08
CA PRO A 72 -17.56 -0.64 1.79
C PRO A 72 -18.20 -1.12 0.48
N GLU A 73 -19.50 -0.86 0.32
CA GLU A 73 -20.24 -1.18 -0.90
C GLU A 73 -19.59 -0.55 -2.14
N GLY A 74 -19.48 -1.33 -3.20
CA GLY A 74 -18.91 -0.91 -4.47
C GLY A 74 -17.38 -0.94 -4.57
N TYR A 75 -16.66 -1.17 -3.44
CA TYR A 75 -15.22 -1.39 -3.52
C TYR A 75 -14.89 -2.75 -4.11
N GLU A 76 -13.80 -2.82 -4.85
CA GLU A 76 -13.32 -4.06 -5.45
C GLU A 76 -11.89 -4.39 -5.07
N VAL A 77 -11.59 -5.69 -5.01
CA VAL A 77 -10.23 -6.21 -4.89
C VAL A 77 -9.68 -6.49 -6.29
N VAL A 78 -8.63 -5.79 -6.68
CA VAL A 78 -7.94 -5.93 -7.95
C VAL A 78 -6.60 -6.62 -7.72
N LEU A 79 -6.24 -7.55 -8.59
CA LEU A 79 -5.02 -8.35 -8.50
C LEU A 79 -4.19 -8.16 -9.76
N GLY A 80 -2.86 -8.08 -9.59
CA GLY A 80 -1.95 -8.04 -10.74
C GLY A 80 -0.62 -8.71 -10.45
N ASN A 81 0.07 -9.10 -11.50
CA ASN A 81 1.39 -9.71 -11.44
C ASN A 81 2.47 -8.67 -11.12
N GLY A 82 3.55 -9.10 -10.49
CA GLY A 82 4.66 -8.28 -10.02
C GLY A 82 4.54 -7.96 -8.53
N GLY A 83 5.30 -7.06 -7.99
CA GLY A 83 5.16 -6.57 -6.62
C GLY A 83 4.53 -5.20 -6.60
N SER A 84 4.46 -4.57 -5.41
CA SER A 84 3.95 -3.19 -5.27
C SER A 84 4.70 -2.17 -6.14
N THR A 85 5.93 -2.45 -6.54
CA THR A 85 6.70 -1.59 -7.47
C THR A 85 6.02 -1.47 -8.84
N VAL A 86 5.45 -2.58 -9.36
CA VAL A 86 4.69 -2.55 -10.62
C VAL A 86 3.41 -1.72 -10.48
N PHE A 87 2.81 -1.71 -9.29
CA PHE A 87 1.63 -0.89 -9.04
C PHE A 87 1.91 0.62 -9.17
N TRP A 88 3.15 1.09 -8.93
CA TRP A 88 3.49 2.49 -9.13
C TRP A 88 3.32 2.94 -10.57
N ASP A 89 3.73 2.09 -11.53
CA ASP A 89 3.48 2.35 -12.95
C ASP A 89 1.98 2.30 -13.27
N VAL A 90 1.25 1.32 -12.72
CA VAL A 90 -0.21 1.24 -12.86
C VAL A 90 -0.87 2.52 -12.34
N ALA A 91 -0.43 3.04 -11.20
CA ALA A 91 -0.96 4.29 -10.64
C ALA A 91 -0.61 5.51 -11.51
N ALA A 92 0.64 5.62 -11.96
CA ALA A 92 1.07 6.72 -12.81
C ALA A 92 0.30 6.78 -14.15
N PHE A 93 0.01 5.64 -14.76
CA PHE A 93 -0.68 5.57 -16.06
C PHE A 93 -2.20 5.48 -15.96
N GLY A 94 -2.75 4.94 -14.87
CA GLY A 94 -4.18 4.66 -14.76
C GLY A 94 -4.94 5.52 -13.72
N LEU A 95 -4.24 6.12 -12.76
CA LEU A 95 -4.89 6.84 -11.67
C LEU A 95 -4.57 8.33 -11.65
N VAL A 96 -3.32 8.72 -11.93
CA VAL A 96 -2.93 10.12 -12.00
C VAL A 96 -3.31 10.67 -13.38
N ARG A 97 -4.09 11.76 -13.42
CA ARG A 97 -4.46 12.44 -14.67
C ARG A 97 -3.45 13.50 -15.05
N GLU A 98 -3.10 14.36 -14.08
CA GLU A 98 -2.19 15.46 -14.30
C GLU A 98 -1.04 15.52 -13.31
N ARG A 99 -1.34 15.42 -12.01
CA ARG A 99 -0.34 15.61 -10.96
C ARG A 99 -0.68 14.82 -9.71
N ALA A 100 0.34 14.20 -9.11
CA ALA A 100 0.24 13.61 -7.79
C ALA A 100 0.86 14.51 -6.71
N ALA A 101 0.30 14.47 -5.50
CA ALA A 101 0.90 14.97 -4.27
C ALA A 101 1.30 13.80 -3.39
N HIS A 102 2.54 13.75 -2.96
CA HIS A 102 3.06 12.70 -2.11
C HIS A 102 3.56 13.24 -0.77
N ALA A 103 3.33 12.49 0.33
CA ALA A 103 4.17 12.61 1.50
C ALA A 103 5.14 11.42 1.55
N THR A 104 6.41 11.71 1.85
CA THR A 104 7.46 10.71 1.90
C THR A 104 8.20 10.80 3.24
N PHE A 105 8.45 9.65 3.85
CA PHE A 105 9.17 9.53 5.11
C PHE A 105 10.07 8.29 5.14
N GLY A 106 10.52 7.87 3.95
CA GLY A 106 11.50 6.82 3.73
C GLY A 106 11.59 6.40 2.26
N GLU A 107 12.30 5.31 2.02
CA GLU A 107 12.72 4.87 0.69
C GLU A 107 11.56 4.52 -0.25
N PHE A 108 10.55 3.81 0.27
CA PHE A 108 9.46 3.30 -0.60
C PHE A 108 8.48 4.42 -0.98
N GLY A 109 8.17 5.33 -0.05
CA GLY A 109 7.42 6.53 -0.36
C GLY A 109 8.12 7.39 -1.42
N GLN A 110 9.44 7.59 -1.31
CA GLN A 110 10.23 8.34 -2.28
C GLN A 110 10.26 7.68 -3.66
N LYS A 111 10.36 6.35 -3.72
CA LYS A 111 10.32 5.62 -5.01
C LYS A 111 8.98 5.75 -5.72
N PHE A 112 7.87 5.68 -4.98
CA PHE A 112 6.56 5.91 -5.58
C PHE A 112 6.41 7.35 -6.07
N ALA A 113 6.77 8.34 -5.23
CA ALA A 113 6.76 9.74 -5.64
C ALA A 113 7.62 9.98 -6.90
N LYS A 114 8.81 9.37 -6.98
CA LYS A 114 9.66 9.46 -8.16
C LYS A 114 9.00 8.83 -9.40
N ALA A 115 8.28 7.72 -9.27
CA ALA A 115 7.62 7.08 -10.40
C ALA A 115 6.58 8.00 -11.07
N THR A 116 5.82 8.74 -10.28
CA THR A 116 4.87 9.74 -10.81
C THR A 116 5.55 11.03 -11.27
N ASP A 117 6.57 11.49 -10.55
CA ASP A 117 7.30 12.74 -10.87
C ASP A 117 8.08 12.65 -12.20
N THR A 118 8.62 11.47 -12.51
CA THR A 118 9.38 11.25 -13.75
C THR A 118 8.56 10.70 -14.91
N ALA A 119 7.26 10.49 -14.72
CA ALA A 119 6.37 10.02 -15.77
C ALA A 119 6.20 11.11 -16.85
N PRO A 120 6.56 10.85 -18.13
CA PRO A 120 6.69 11.91 -19.14
C PRO A 120 5.36 12.57 -19.55
N HIS A 121 4.24 11.97 -19.17
CA HIS A 121 2.89 12.47 -19.46
C HIS A 121 2.26 13.22 -18.30
N LEU A 122 2.93 13.29 -17.14
CA LEU A 122 2.46 13.96 -15.94
C LEU A 122 3.22 15.26 -15.68
N LYS A 123 2.58 16.19 -14.99
CA LYS A 123 3.26 17.33 -14.36
C LYS A 123 4.09 16.86 -13.18
N SER A 124 5.18 17.56 -12.85
CA SER A 124 6.01 17.25 -11.68
C SER A 124 5.17 17.15 -10.41
N SER A 125 5.43 16.10 -9.63
CA SER A 125 4.69 15.82 -8.41
C SER A 125 4.98 16.83 -7.30
N LEU A 126 4.00 17.10 -6.44
CA LEU A 126 4.22 17.83 -5.19
C LEU A 126 4.73 16.84 -4.14
N ILE A 127 5.98 17.00 -3.68
CA ILE A 127 6.61 16.03 -2.77
C ILE A 127 6.90 16.67 -1.42
N LEU A 128 6.10 16.31 -0.42
CA LEU A 128 6.27 16.71 0.97
C LEU A 128 7.17 15.70 1.68
N ASN A 129 8.41 16.07 1.92
CA ASN A 129 9.35 15.24 2.67
C ASN A 129 9.18 15.49 4.17
N ALA A 130 8.87 14.44 4.93
CA ALA A 130 8.82 14.54 6.38
C ALA A 130 10.24 14.47 7.00
N GLU A 131 10.39 15.09 8.16
CA GLU A 131 11.63 14.99 8.95
C GLU A 131 11.90 13.53 9.37
N PRO A 132 13.19 13.14 9.50
CA PRO A 132 13.54 11.76 9.87
C PRO A 132 12.83 11.29 11.15
N GLY A 133 12.19 10.11 11.06
CA GLY A 133 11.44 9.54 12.19
C GLY A 133 10.03 10.10 12.40
N THR A 134 9.59 11.03 11.54
CA THR A 134 8.24 11.59 11.56
C THR A 134 7.46 11.17 10.33
N ALA A 135 6.14 11.36 10.37
CA ALA A 135 5.23 11.12 9.25
C ALA A 135 4.57 12.44 8.81
N ALA A 136 4.17 12.50 7.55
CA ALA A 136 3.36 13.59 7.01
C ALA A 136 2.20 13.02 6.18
N ILE A 137 1.16 13.83 6.03
CA ILE A 137 0.04 13.60 5.10
C ILE A 137 0.05 14.76 4.12
N PRO A 138 -0.03 14.52 2.80
CA PRO A 138 0.06 15.58 1.79
C PRO A 138 -1.28 16.33 1.65
N SER A 139 -1.78 16.91 2.76
CA SER A 139 -3.00 17.74 2.70
C SER A 139 -2.71 19.07 2.00
N PRO A 140 -3.72 19.75 1.42
CA PRO A 140 -3.57 21.07 0.85
C PRO A 140 -2.89 22.07 1.79
N GLU A 141 -3.25 22.06 3.08
CA GLU A 141 -2.63 22.92 4.10
C GLU A 141 -1.16 22.59 4.32
N ALA A 142 -0.80 21.29 4.38
CA ALA A 142 0.58 20.87 4.55
C ALA A 142 1.45 21.21 3.34
N LEU A 143 0.91 21.09 2.13
CA LEU A 143 1.61 21.47 0.89
C LEU A 143 1.85 22.97 0.82
N ALA A 144 0.88 23.80 1.19
CA ALA A 144 1.03 25.25 1.26
C ALA A 144 2.01 25.67 2.36
N ALA A 145 1.92 25.07 3.55
CA ALA A 145 2.85 25.35 4.64
C ALA A 145 4.30 24.98 4.31
N ALA A 146 4.51 24.00 3.44
CA ALA A 146 5.82 23.60 2.92
C ALA A 146 6.30 24.46 1.73
N GLY A 147 5.50 25.42 1.26
CA GLY A 147 5.82 26.27 0.11
C GLY A 147 5.82 25.55 -1.22
N LEU A 148 5.13 24.40 -1.32
CA LEU A 148 5.01 23.62 -2.55
C LEU A 148 3.91 24.18 -3.47
N VAL A 149 2.98 24.93 -2.91
CA VAL A 149 1.91 25.67 -3.57
C VAL A 149 1.67 27.00 -2.84
N ASP A 150 1.08 27.99 -3.50
CA ASP A 150 0.86 29.33 -2.93
C ASP A 150 -0.24 29.35 -1.84
N SER A 151 -1.19 28.45 -1.93
CA SER A 151 -2.29 28.32 -0.96
C SER A 151 -2.88 26.90 -0.95
N PRO A 152 -3.65 26.54 0.09
CA PRO A 152 -4.40 25.27 0.11
C PRO A 152 -5.37 25.15 -1.08
N ALA A 153 -6.01 26.25 -1.49
CA ALA A 153 -6.92 26.26 -2.64
C ALA A 153 -6.17 25.95 -3.96
N GLU A 154 -4.94 26.39 -4.10
CA GLU A 154 -4.09 26.08 -5.24
C GLU A 154 -3.84 24.58 -5.39
N ALA A 155 -3.55 23.88 -4.26
CA ALA A 155 -3.35 22.43 -4.25
C ALA A 155 -4.62 21.64 -4.57
N ALA A 156 -5.80 22.21 -4.25
CA ALA A 156 -7.08 21.54 -4.43
C ALA A 156 -7.70 21.76 -5.82
N THR A 157 -7.64 22.97 -6.35
CA THR A 157 -8.40 23.37 -7.56
C THR A 157 -7.67 24.36 -8.47
N GLY A 158 -6.46 24.80 -8.11
CA GLY A 158 -5.65 25.74 -8.89
C GLY A 158 -4.92 25.09 -10.06
N GLU A 159 -4.05 25.83 -10.71
CA GLU A 159 -3.20 25.35 -11.81
C GLU A 159 -2.23 24.25 -11.35
N ASN A 160 -1.86 24.30 -10.07
CA ASN A 160 -0.99 23.33 -9.43
C ASN A 160 -1.76 22.26 -8.64
N ALA A 161 -3.07 22.12 -8.87
CA ALA A 161 -3.88 21.10 -8.20
C ALA A 161 -3.34 19.69 -8.41
N ALA A 162 -3.44 18.88 -7.36
CA ALA A 162 -3.17 17.46 -7.42
C ALA A 162 -4.48 16.67 -7.50
N ASP A 163 -4.54 15.69 -8.39
CA ASP A 163 -5.69 14.79 -8.54
C ASP A 163 -5.49 13.43 -7.84
N VAL A 164 -4.29 13.18 -7.32
CA VAL A 164 -3.95 12.05 -6.46
C VAL A 164 -3.14 12.52 -5.26
N PHE A 165 -3.54 12.08 -4.05
CA PHE A 165 -2.84 12.30 -2.79
C PHE A 165 -2.37 10.96 -2.25
N ALA A 166 -1.04 10.77 -2.12
CA ALA A 166 -0.47 9.46 -1.83
C ALA A 166 0.59 9.49 -0.71
N TRP A 167 0.55 8.48 0.17
CA TRP A 167 1.57 8.28 1.21
C TRP A 167 1.57 6.84 1.72
N PRO A 168 2.65 6.40 2.42
CA PRO A 168 2.70 5.09 3.04
C PRO A 168 1.83 5.00 4.30
N HIS A 169 1.10 3.87 4.48
CA HIS A 169 0.53 3.50 5.78
C HIS A 169 1.61 3.13 6.79
N ASN A 170 2.59 2.35 6.35
CA ASN A 170 3.82 2.05 7.06
C ASN A 170 4.99 2.09 6.08
N GLU A 171 5.98 2.91 6.38
CA GLU A 171 7.22 2.97 5.61
C GLU A 171 8.20 1.92 6.16
N THR A 172 8.44 0.90 5.38
CA THR A 172 9.24 -0.26 5.81
C THR A 172 10.69 0.12 6.14
N SER A 173 11.26 1.09 5.42
CA SER A 173 12.66 1.48 5.56
C SER A 173 12.97 2.22 6.86
N THR A 174 11.98 2.91 7.41
CA THR A 174 12.12 3.72 8.64
C THR A 174 11.30 3.20 9.81
N GLY A 175 10.29 2.35 9.54
CA GLY A 175 9.35 1.87 10.55
C GLY A 175 8.29 2.90 10.96
N VAL A 176 8.23 4.04 10.27
CA VAL A 176 7.24 5.09 10.55
C VAL A 176 5.89 4.70 9.99
N ALA A 177 4.85 4.75 10.81
CA ALA A 177 3.47 4.48 10.43
C ALA A 177 2.60 5.74 10.57
N THR A 178 1.56 5.84 9.74
CA THR A 178 0.56 6.91 9.79
C THR A 178 -0.81 6.35 10.13
N ARG A 179 -1.66 7.17 10.76
CA ARG A 179 -3.09 6.91 10.74
C ARG A 179 -3.63 7.33 9.36
N ILE A 180 -4.40 6.45 8.74
CA ILE A 180 -5.04 6.76 7.46
C ILE A 180 -6.34 7.53 7.71
N ALA A 181 -6.42 8.71 7.13
CA ALA A 181 -7.61 9.52 7.06
C ALA A 181 -7.57 10.37 5.79
N ARG A 182 -8.70 10.52 5.10
CA ARG A 182 -8.80 11.37 3.91
C ARG A 182 -8.46 12.82 4.29
N PRO A 183 -7.53 13.47 3.58
CA PRO A 183 -7.23 14.88 3.83
C PRO A 183 -8.45 15.76 3.55
N THR A 184 -8.68 16.75 4.40
CA THR A 184 -9.69 17.78 4.14
C THR A 184 -9.24 18.74 3.05
N GLY A 185 -10.16 19.37 2.37
CA GLY A 185 -9.87 20.41 1.38
C GLY A 185 -9.36 19.92 0.01
N ILE A 186 -9.22 18.62 -0.22
CA ILE A 186 -8.91 18.08 -1.55
C ILE A 186 -10.14 18.16 -2.47
N ALA A 187 -9.93 18.17 -3.78
CA ALA A 187 -11.01 18.14 -4.75
C ALA A 187 -11.90 16.89 -4.58
N GLU A 188 -13.18 17.02 -4.89
CA GLU A 188 -14.13 15.92 -4.70
C GLU A 188 -13.75 14.67 -5.52
N ASP A 189 -13.21 14.87 -6.70
CA ASP A 189 -12.77 13.80 -7.60
C ASP A 189 -11.31 13.35 -7.37
N ALA A 190 -10.57 14.00 -6.48
CA ALA A 190 -9.21 13.58 -6.15
C ALA A 190 -9.19 12.23 -5.43
N LEU A 191 -8.20 11.41 -5.77
CA LEU A 191 -8.03 10.07 -5.19
C LEU A 191 -7.03 10.08 -4.04
N VAL A 192 -7.34 9.33 -2.99
CA VAL A 192 -6.42 9.00 -1.89
C VAL A 192 -5.84 7.62 -2.13
N VAL A 193 -4.51 7.54 -2.33
CA VAL A 193 -3.78 6.32 -2.69
C VAL A 193 -2.78 5.96 -1.60
N ILE A 194 -2.98 4.85 -0.94
CA ILE A 194 -2.20 4.43 0.21
C ILE A 194 -1.29 3.24 -0.11
N ALA A 195 0.02 3.44 0.06
CA ALA A 195 1.02 2.39 -0.03
C ALA A 195 1.05 1.57 1.26
N ALA A 196 0.50 0.36 1.24
CA ALA A 196 0.27 -0.43 2.44
C ALA A 196 1.04 -1.75 2.48
N THR A 197 2.11 -1.89 1.72
CA THR A 197 2.82 -3.17 1.55
C THR A 197 3.24 -3.82 2.87
N SER A 198 3.70 -3.05 3.85
CA SER A 198 4.03 -3.58 5.18
C SER A 198 2.99 -3.24 6.25
N GLY A 199 1.96 -2.46 5.93
CA GLY A 199 0.86 -2.14 6.83
C GLY A 199 -0.34 -3.07 6.71
N ALA A 200 -0.66 -3.52 5.49
CA ALA A 200 -1.85 -4.31 5.19
C ALA A 200 -1.91 -5.63 5.98
N GLY A 201 -2.98 -5.83 6.73
CA GLY A 201 -3.18 -7.00 7.60
C GLY A 201 -2.42 -6.94 8.94
N GLY A 202 -1.61 -5.90 9.18
CA GLY A 202 -0.88 -5.70 10.43
C GLY A 202 -1.28 -4.43 11.18
N LEU A 203 -1.77 -3.42 10.47
CA LEU A 203 -2.26 -2.17 11.04
C LEU A 203 -3.75 -1.99 10.76
N ALA A 204 -4.45 -1.38 11.70
CA ALA A 204 -5.86 -1.05 11.52
C ALA A 204 -6.03 0.07 10.48
N VAL A 205 -7.02 -0.07 9.61
CA VAL A 205 -7.36 0.92 8.59
C VAL A 205 -8.87 0.96 8.40
N ASP A 206 -9.42 2.14 8.20
CA ASP A 206 -10.75 2.31 7.64
C ASP A 206 -10.59 2.51 6.12
N ILE A 207 -11.04 1.52 5.35
CA ILE A 207 -10.91 1.54 3.89
C ILE A 207 -11.73 2.68 3.27
N ALA A 208 -12.81 3.12 3.90
CA ALA A 208 -13.63 4.24 3.42
C ALA A 208 -12.85 5.58 3.33
N GLU A 209 -11.77 5.71 4.07
CA GLU A 209 -10.87 6.87 4.03
C GLU A 209 -9.92 6.87 2.81
N THR A 210 -9.96 5.82 1.98
CA THR A 210 -9.06 5.63 0.84
C THR A 210 -9.84 5.42 -0.45
N ASP A 211 -9.24 5.78 -1.59
CA ASP A 211 -9.72 5.35 -2.90
C ASP A 211 -8.95 4.15 -3.42
N VAL A 212 -7.68 4.06 -3.06
CA VAL A 212 -6.82 2.92 -3.36
C VAL A 212 -5.95 2.59 -2.16
N TYR A 213 -6.05 1.35 -1.70
CA TYR A 213 -5.19 0.77 -0.67
C TYR A 213 -4.46 -0.42 -1.28
N TYR A 214 -3.18 -0.23 -1.67
CA TYR A 214 -2.44 -1.25 -2.39
C TYR A 214 -1.30 -1.84 -1.57
N PHE A 215 -1.02 -3.12 -1.80
CA PHE A 215 0.04 -3.86 -1.11
C PHE A 215 0.49 -5.07 -1.91
N ALA A 216 1.62 -5.64 -1.48
CA ALA A 216 2.07 -6.95 -1.94
C ALA A 216 2.03 -7.93 -0.74
N PRO A 217 1.44 -9.13 -0.92
CA PRO A 217 1.03 -9.98 0.21
C PRO A 217 2.17 -10.76 0.88
N GLN A 218 3.43 -10.63 0.40
CA GLN A 218 4.59 -11.34 0.98
C GLN A 218 5.05 -10.79 2.34
N LYS A 219 4.42 -9.75 2.86
CA LYS A 219 4.68 -9.21 4.21
C LYS A 219 3.76 -9.90 5.23
N ASN A 220 2.81 -9.20 5.80
CA ASN A 220 1.95 -9.70 6.88
C ASN A 220 1.09 -10.90 6.51
N MET A 221 0.73 -11.06 5.25
CA MET A 221 -0.09 -12.20 4.80
C MET A 221 0.71 -13.48 4.56
N GLY A 222 2.05 -13.38 4.54
CA GLY A 222 2.95 -14.54 4.46
C GLY A 222 2.80 -15.35 3.18
N SER A 223 2.44 -14.71 2.06
CA SER A 223 2.50 -15.36 0.75
C SER A 223 3.90 -15.28 0.17
N ASP A 224 4.15 -15.99 -0.91
CA ASP A 224 5.33 -15.73 -1.74
C ASP A 224 5.14 -14.43 -2.54
N GLY A 225 6.23 -13.90 -3.12
CA GLY A 225 6.21 -12.68 -3.92
C GLY A 225 5.56 -12.87 -5.30
N GLY A 226 5.53 -11.79 -6.09
CA GLY A 226 5.10 -11.81 -7.48
C GLY A 226 3.65 -11.41 -7.74
N LEU A 227 2.95 -10.91 -6.70
CA LEU A 227 1.59 -10.40 -6.79
C LEU A 227 1.50 -9.03 -6.12
N TRP A 228 0.72 -8.13 -6.69
CA TRP A 228 0.18 -6.98 -5.98
C TRP A 228 -1.34 -7.07 -5.87
N VAL A 229 -1.86 -6.45 -4.84
CA VAL A 229 -3.29 -6.32 -4.56
C VAL A 229 -3.60 -4.85 -4.40
N ALA A 230 -4.71 -4.39 -4.96
CA ALA A 230 -5.27 -3.08 -4.69
C ALA A 230 -6.75 -3.20 -4.31
N ILE A 231 -7.13 -2.60 -3.22
CA ILE A 231 -8.52 -2.36 -2.86
C ILE A 231 -8.88 -1.00 -3.43
N MET A 232 -9.88 -0.95 -4.32
CA MET A 232 -10.21 0.24 -5.09
C MET A 232 -11.66 0.66 -4.87
N SER A 233 -11.86 1.95 -4.62
CA SER A 233 -13.19 2.56 -4.55
C SER A 233 -13.87 2.59 -5.94
N PRO A 234 -15.21 2.74 -5.99
CA PRO A 234 -15.91 2.96 -7.28
C PRO A 234 -15.32 4.12 -8.09
N ARG A 235 -14.88 5.18 -7.41
CA ARG A 235 -14.25 6.35 -8.04
C ARG A 235 -12.90 6.00 -8.67
N ALA A 236 -12.06 5.24 -7.96
CA ALA A 236 -10.77 4.79 -8.49
C ALA A 236 -10.94 3.82 -9.66
N ILE A 237 -11.94 2.94 -9.61
CA ILE A 237 -12.28 2.03 -10.72
C ILE A 237 -12.72 2.83 -11.95
N ALA A 238 -13.62 3.79 -11.77
CA ALA A 238 -14.07 4.64 -12.87
C ALA A 238 -12.93 5.50 -13.47
N ARG A 239 -11.94 5.88 -12.64
CA ARG A 239 -10.75 6.62 -13.08
C ARG A 239 -9.83 5.76 -13.96
N ALA A 240 -9.72 4.46 -13.67
CA ALA A 240 -8.83 3.52 -14.35
C ALA A 240 -9.40 2.95 -15.66
N GLN A 241 -10.67 3.20 -15.96
CA GLN A 241 -11.36 2.80 -17.21
C GLN A 241 -11.22 3.86 -18.31
#